data_a3a76ee37d04dc2528bfc5590950ce21
#
_entry.id   a3a76ee37d04dc2528bfc5590950ce21
#
_cell.length_a   1.000
_cell.length_b   1.000
_cell.length_c   1.000
_cell.angle_alpha   90.00
_cell.angle_beta   90.00
_cell.angle_gamma   90.00
#
_symmetry.space_group_name_H-M   'P 1'
#
loop_
_entity.id
_entity.type
_entity.pdbx_description
1 polymer ?
#
loop_
_entity_poly.entity_id
_entity_poly.type
_entity_poly.pdbx_seq_one_letter_code
_entity_poly.pdbx_strand_id
1 'polypeptide(L)'
;MPEESTVKQEQMTCEEDWPVGKKAAFFTLTVIILLAIIDFMDRQIVASLLPYIKEEYGATDSQLGLMISIVNYSMVIFVIPSGYLIDRWSRKKMLSLMAIIWSLATAACGLAGTFSHLVAARFFIGTGEAGYNPAGQTLLSAS
;
A
#
# COMPACT_ATOMS: atom_id res chain seq x y z
N MET A 1 -23.45 4.25 -42.70
CA MET A 1 -24.44 4.36 -41.62
C MET A 1 -24.71 3.06 -40.84
N PRO A 2 -24.04 1.92 -41.06
CA PRO A 2 -24.10 0.78 -40.12
C PRO A 2 -23.00 0.79 -39.02
N GLU A 3 -21.88 1.55 -39.20
CA GLU A 3 -20.78 1.58 -38.26
C GLU A 3 -21.09 2.34 -36.94
N GLU A 4 -21.88 3.39 -37.03
CA GLU A 4 -22.21 4.21 -35.86
C GLU A 4 -23.14 3.49 -34.86
N SER A 5 -23.99 2.57 -35.36
CA SER A 5 -24.82 1.73 -34.51
C SER A 5 -24.04 0.62 -33.82
N THR A 6 -22.99 0.10 -34.47
CA THR A 6 -22.12 -0.94 -33.90
C THR A 6 -21.21 -0.36 -32.81
N VAL A 7 -20.63 0.81 -33.03
CA VAL A 7 -19.82 1.51 -32.03
C VAL A 7 -20.65 1.91 -30.82
N LYS A 8 -21.89 2.33 -31.02
CA LYS A 8 -22.81 2.67 -29.92
C LYS A 8 -23.30 1.45 -29.14
N GLN A 9 -23.38 0.29 -29.79
CA GLN A 9 -23.69 -0.98 -29.15
C GLN A 9 -22.51 -1.53 -28.36
N GLU A 10 -21.28 -1.41 -28.86
CA GLU A 10 -20.06 -1.76 -28.13
C GLU A 10 -19.84 -0.85 -26.92
N GLN A 11 -20.15 0.44 -27.00
CA GLN A 11 -20.09 1.34 -25.85
C GLN A 11 -21.15 1.04 -24.79
N MET A 12 -22.36 0.60 -25.19
CA MET A 12 -23.41 0.19 -24.25
C MET A 12 -23.10 -1.15 -23.55
N THR A 13 -22.42 -2.08 -24.22
CA THR A 13 -22.03 -3.36 -23.60
C THR A 13 -20.86 -3.22 -22.63
N CYS A 14 -20.04 -2.19 -22.73
CA CYS A 14 -19.01 -1.88 -21.74
C CYS A 14 -19.55 -1.28 -20.42
N GLU A 15 -20.80 -0.78 -20.43
CA GLU A 15 -21.38 -0.06 -19.27
C GLU A 15 -22.22 -0.96 -18.35
N GLU A 16 -22.48 -2.22 -18.72
CA GLU A 16 -23.52 -3.03 -18.06
C GLU A 16 -23.02 -4.26 -17.29
N ASP A 17 -21.74 -4.57 -17.26
CA ASP A 17 -21.25 -5.75 -16.55
C ASP A 17 -20.23 -5.42 -15.46
N TRP A 18 -20.67 -4.67 -14.45
CA TRP A 18 -19.95 -4.54 -13.18
C TRP A 18 -20.24 -5.76 -12.31
N PRO A 19 -19.31 -6.71 -12.15
CA PRO A 19 -19.53 -7.91 -11.33
C PRO A 19 -19.62 -7.59 -9.83
N VAL A 20 -19.47 -6.31 -9.48
CA VAL A 20 -19.55 -5.84 -8.09
C VAL A 20 -20.59 -4.71 -8.03
N GLY A 21 -21.62 -4.87 -7.22
CA GLY A 21 -22.66 -3.85 -7.07
C GLY A 21 -22.07 -2.46 -6.78
N LYS A 22 -22.60 -1.39 -7.38
CA LYS A 22 -22.10 0.00 -7.27
C LYS A 22 -21.76 0.43 -5.84
N LYS A 23 -22.51 -0.06 -4.85
CA LYS A 23 -22.25 0.17 -3.42
C LYS A 23 -20.96 -0.47 -2.93
N ALA A 24 -20.64 -1.68 -3.39
CA ALA A 24 -19.41 -2.37 -3.00
C ALA A 24 -18.17 -1.76 -3.68
N ALA A 25 -18.30 -1.32 -4.93
CA ALA A 25 -17.24 -0.60 -5.64
C ALA A 25 -16.92 0.74 -4.93
N PHE A 26 -17.95 1.49 -4.56
CA PHE A 26 -17.78 2.75 -3.83
C PHE A 26 -17.17 2.54 -2.45
N PHE A 27 -17.57 1.48 -1.73
CA PHE A 27 -16.97 1.11 -0.45
C PHE A 27 -15.48 0.75 -0.60
N THR A 28 -15.15 -0.06 -1.62
CA THR A 28 -13.74 -0.44 -1.90
C THR A 28 -12.90 0.79 -2.24
N LEU A 29 -13.39 1.69 -3.09
CA LEU A 29 -12.72 2.94 -3.43
C LEU A 29 -12.47 3.79 -2.19
N THR A 30 -13.47 3.95 -1.32
CA THR A 30 -13.35 4.71 -0.08
C THR A 30 -12.27 4.11 0.83
N VAL A 31 -12.24 2.79 1.00
CA VAL A 31 -11.22 2.10 1.79
C VAL A 31 -9.83 2.31 1.22
N ILE A 32 -9.66 2.22 -0.10
CA ILE A 32 -8.36 2.44 -0.77
C ILE A 32 -7.88 3.88 -0.55
N ILE A 33 -8.76 4.87 -0.69
CA ILE A 33 -8.43 6.29 -0.45
C ILE A 33 -8.02 6.51 1.00
N LEU A 34 -8.75 5.96 1.97
CA LEU A 34 -8.40 6.07 3.38
C LEU A 34 -7.02 5.46 3.68
N LEU A 35 -6.74 4.27 3.14
CA LEU A 35 -5.44 3.62 3.30
C LEU A 35 -4.31 4.47 2.68
N ALA A 36 -4.53 5.06 1.51
CA ALA A 36 -3.55 5.94 0.87
C ALA A 36 -3.28 7.21 1.69
N ILE A 37 -4.30 7.79 2.31
CA ILE A 37 -4.15 8.95 3.21
C ILE A 37 -3.32 8.56 4.43
N ILE A 38 -3.61 7.43 5.06
CA ILE A 38 -2.88 6.95 6.24
C ILE A 38 -1.42 6.66 5.88
N ASP A 39 -1.16 6.02 4.74
CA ASP A 39 0.20 5.77 4.23
C ASP A 39 0.98 7.09 4.05
N PHE A 40 0.36 8.08 3.40
CA PHE A 40 0.96 9.39 3.22
C PHE A 40 1.26 10.06 4.56
N MET A 41 0.34 10.00 5.51
CA MET A 41 0.51 10.57 6.85
C MET A 41 1.66 9.88 7.61
N ASP A 42 1.79 8.55 7.54
CA ASP A 42 2.88 7.81 8.19
C ASP A 42 4.26 8.28 7.69
N ARG A 43 4.40 8.48 6.39
CA ARG A 43 5.64 9.00 5.77
C ARG A 43 5.96 10.43 6.24
N GLN A 44 4.96 11.29 6.33
CA GLN A 44 5.15 12.68 6.78
C GLN A 44 5.50 12.77 8.27
N ILE A 45 4.86 11.97 9.11
CA ILE A 45 5.17 11.90 10.54
C ILE A 45 6.62 11.52 10.76
N VAL A 46 7.12 10.51 10.03
CA VAL A 46 8.53 10.10 10.14
C VAL A 46 9.49 11.19 9.71
N ALA A 47 9.21 11.85 8.58
CA ALA A 47 10.04 12.97 8.13
C ALA A 47 10.12 14.09 9.17
N SER A 48 9.01 14.39 9.85
CA SER A 48 8.94 15.39 10.91
C SER A 48 9.66 14.96 12.20
N LEU A 49 9.73 13.65 12.48
CA LEU A 49 10.37 13.10 13.67
C LEU A 49 11.88 12.86 13.49
N LEU A 50 12.43 12.97 12.29
CA LEU A 50 13.85 12.74 12.01
C LEU A 50 14.80 13.51 12.95
N PRO A 51 14.62 14.82 13.20
CA PRO A 51 15.51 15.54 14.11
C PRO A 51 15.45 15.01 15.55
N TYR A 52 14.27 14.61 16.02
CA TYR A 52 14.10 14.03 17.36
C TYR A 52 14.72 12.63 17.46
N ILE A 53 14.58 11.79 16.42
CA ILE A 53 15.18 10.46 16.34
C ILE A 53 16.72 10.61 16.33
N LYS A 54 17.25 11.61 15.64
CA LYS A 54 18.69 11.89 15.61
C LYS A 54 19.22 12.21 17.01
N GLU A 55 18.51 13.03 17.76
CA GLU A 55 18.90 13.47 19.10
C GLU A 55 18.75 12.34 20.13
N GLU A 56 17.63 11.62 20.12
CA GLU A 56 17.30 10.54 21.06
C GLU A 56 18.24 9.34 20.93
N TYR A 57 18.51 8.90 19.70
CA TYR A 57 19.31 7.69 19.44
C TYR A 57 20.77 8.00 19.05
N GLY A 58 21.17 9.26 18.99
CA GLY A 58 22.50 9.65 18.54
C GLY A 58 22.82 9.20 17.11
N ALA A 59 21.78 9.07 16.26
CA ALA A 59 21.91 8.53 14.93
C ALA A 59 22.60 9.51 13.97
N THR A 60 23.45 9.00 13.09
CA THR A 60 24.08 9.80 12.04
C THR A 60 23.11 10.07 10.90
N ASP A 61 23.34 11.12 10.11
CA ASP A 61 22.51 11.47 8.95
C ASP A 61 22.42 10.33 7.92
N SER A 62 23.51 9.56 7.79
CA SER A 62 23.55 8.36 6.95
C SER A 62 22.61 7.27 7.46
N GLN A 63 22.53 7.06 8.77
CA GLN A 63 21.62 6.09 9.39
C GLN A 63 20.15 6.50 9.25
N LEU A 64 19.86 7.80 9.37
CA LEU A 64 18.53 8.35 9.14
C LEU A 64 18.10 8.19 7.67
N GLY A 65 19.01 8.46 6.73
CA GLY A 65 18.78 8.21 5.31
C GLY A 65 18.52 6.73 5.01
N LEU A 66 19.27 5.81 5.65
CA LEU A 66 19.03 4.38 5.54
C LEU A 66 17.64 4.00 6.07
N MET A 67 17.23 4.54 7.21
CA MET A 67 15.93 4.27 7.83
C MET A 67 14.76 4.67 6.93
N ILE A 68 14.87 5.79 6.20
CA ILE A 68 13.87 6.21 5.22
C ILE A 68 13.91 5.28 3.99
N SER A 69 15.09 4.98 3.49
CA SER A 69 15.29 4.21 2.28
C SER A 69 14.92 2.73 2.44
N ILE A 70 15.01 2.17 3.65
CA ILE A 70 14.77 0.74 3.89
C ILE A 70 13.34 0.32 3.59
N VAL A 71 12.37 1.22 3.77
CA VAL A 71 10.97 1.01 3.39
C VAL A 71 10.87 0.79 1.88
N ASN A 72 11.51 1.66 1.09
CA ASN A 72 11.52 1.56 -0.37
C ASN A 72 12.27 0.31 -0.86
N TYR A 73 13.40 -0.04 -0.26
CA TYR A 73 14.13 -1.27 -0.59
C TYR A 73 13.30 -2.52 -0.28
N SER A 74 12.67 -2.57 0.89
CA SER A 74 11.77 -3.65 1.26
C SER A 74 10.61 -3.77 0.26
N MET A 75 9.99 -2.65 -0.11
CA MET A 75 8.92 -2.61 -1.09
C MET A 75 9.35 -3.20 -2.44
N VAL A 76 10.52 -2.81 -2.97
CA VAL A 76 11.04 -3.32 -4.25
C VAL A 76 11.30 -4.83 -4.18
N ILE A 77 11.86 -5.32 -3.07
CA ILE A 77 12.14 -6.76 -2.88
C ILE A 77 10.84 -7.56 -2.82
N PHE A 78 9.83 -7.07 -2.11
CA PHE A 78 8.59 -7.81 -1.87
C PHE A 78 7.49 -7.58 -2.91
N VAL A 79 7.60 -6.59 -3.81
CA VAL A 79 6.59 -6.34 -4.84
C VAL A 79 6.42 -7.53 -5.80
N ILE A 80 7.52 -8.19 -6.17
CA ILE A 80 7.49 -9.33 -7.09
C ILE A 80 6.81 -10.55 -6.43
N PRO A 81 7.25 -11.03 -5.24
CA PRO A 81 6.59 -12.15 -4.58
C PRO A 81 5.15 -11.82 -4.16
N SER A 82 4.85 -10.57 -3.79
CA SER A 82 3.48 -10.14 -3.48
C SER A 82 2.57 -10.20 -4.70
N GLY A 83 3.04 -9.75 -5.88
CA GLY A 83 2.30 -9.86 -7.14
C GLY A 83 1.94 -11.32 -7.46
N TYR A 84 2.91 -12.21 -7.39
CA TYR A 84 2.69 -13.66 -7.59
C TYR A 84 1.69 -14.25 -6.59
N LEU A 85 1.73 -13.81 -5.35
CA LEU A 85 0.85 -14.29 -4.29
C LEU A 85 -0.58 -13.75 -4.46
N ILE A 86 -0.74 -12.50 -4.93
CA ILE A 86 -2.03 -11.88 -5.27
C ILE A 86 -2.73 -12.65 -6.39
N ASP A 87 -1.98 -13.11 -7.39
CA ASP A 87 -2.53 -13.87 -8.51
C ASP A 87 -2.99 -15.28 -8.11
N ARG A 88 -2.35 -15.89 -7.13
CA ARG A 88 -2.70 -17.23 -6.62
C ARG A 88 -3.75 -17.24 -5.51
N TRP A 89 -3.79 -16.17 -4.71
CA TRP A 89 -4.71 -16.04 -3.59
C TRP A 89 -5.82 -15.04 -3.91
N SER A 90 -6.90 -15.07 -3.13
CA SER A 90 -7.96 -14.07 -3.25
C SER A 90 -7.41 -12.67 -2.91
N ARG A 91 -7.58 -11.71 -3.84
CA ARG A 91 -7.16 -10.32 -3.69
C ARG A 91 -7.60 -9.71 -2.35
N LYS A 92 -8.83 -10.04 -1.89
CA LYS A 92 -9.36 -9.58 -0.59
C LYS A 92 -8.56 -10.09 0.59
N LYS A 93 -8.20 -11.39 0.60
CA LYS A 93 -7.43 -12.00 1.69
C LYS A 93 -6.01 -11.42 1.74
N MET A 94 -5.39 -11.23 0.58
CA MET A 94 -4.06 -10.67 0.48
C MET A 94 -4.02 -9.22 0.97
N LEU A 95 -4.98 -8.38 0.55
CA LEU A 95 -5.10 -7.01 1.00
C LEU A 95 -5.27 -6.92 2.53
N SER A 96 -6.13 -7.77 3.11
CA SER A 96 -6.33 -7.84 4.56
C SER A 96 -5.07 -8.27 5.31
N LEU A 97 -4.35 -9.27 4.79
CA LEU A 97 -3.11 -9.75 5.39
C LEU A 97 -2.03 -8.67 5.40
N MET A 98 -1.85 -7.98 4.27
CA MET A 98 -0.87 -6.89 4.14
C MET A 98 -1.22 -5.70 5.03
N ALA A 99 -2.51 -5.36 5.16
CA ALA A 99 -2.97 -4.32 6.08
C ALA A 99 -2.70 -4.68 7.55
N ILE A 100 -2.86 -5.94 7.93
CA ILE A 100 -2.54 -6.42 9.28
C ILE A 100 -1.02 -6.33 9.54
N ILE A 101 -0.19 -6.79 8.60
CA ILE A 101 1.27 -6.71 8.73
C ILE A 101 1.71 -5.26 8.87
N TRP A 102 1.19 -4.37 8.02
CA TRP A 102 1.48 -2.94 8.08
C TRP A 102 1.08 -2.33 9.43
N SER A 103 -0.15 -2.60 9.89
CA SER A 103 -0.65 -2.09 11.17
C SER A 103 0.20 -2.55 12.35
N LEU A 104 0.58 -3.84 12.39
CA LEU A 104 1.45 -4.38 13.44
C LEU A 104 2.86 -3.78 13.39
N ALA A 105 3.41 -3.60 12.19
CA ALA A 105 4.72 -2.98 12.01
C ALA A 105 4.72 -1.51 12.44
N THR A 106 3.67 -0.76 12.13
CA THR A 106 3.51 0.64 12.58
C THR A 106 3.38 0.72 14.11
N ALA A 107 2.61 -0.18 14.73
CA ALA A 107 2.54 -0.27 16.19
C ALA A 107 3.90 -0.61 16.81
N ALA A 108 4.66 -1.52 16.19
CA ALA A 108 6.01 -1.86 16.63
C ALA A 108 6.98 -0.68 16.52
N CYS A 109 6.83 0.21 15.53
CA CYS A 109 7.60 1.46 15.46
C CYS A 109 7.35 2.35 16.68
N GLY A 110 6.10 2.46 17.14
CA GLY A 110 5.75 3.24 18.34
C GLY A 110 6.30 2.66 19.64
N LEU A 111 6.61 1.35 19.67
CA LEU A 111 7.17 0.64 20.82
C LEU A 111 8.70 0.43 20.70
N ALA A 112 9.34 0.97 19.66
CA ALA A 112 10.76 0.78 19.42
C ALA A 112 11.59 1.47 20.50
N GLY A 113 12.27 0.70 21.35
CA GLY A 113 13.19 1.20 22.36
C GLY A 113 14.62 1.38 21.87
N THR A 114 14.95 0.97 20.65
CA THR A 114 16.28 1.10 20.06
C THR A 114 16.18 1.45 18.57
N PHE A 115 17.24 2.10 18.04
CA PHE A 115 17.29 2.43 16.62
C PHE A 115 17.18 1.20 15.72
N SER A 116 17.79 0.08 16.09
CA SER A 116 17.69 -1.18 15.33
C SER A 116 16.27 -1.72 15.26
N HIS A 117 15.51 -1.65 16.35
CA HIS A 117 14.08 -2.04 16.36
C HIS A 117 13.26 -1.14 15.44
N LEU A 118 13.55 0.16 15.42
CA LEU A 118 12.89 1.11 14.55
C LEU A 118 13.14 0.80 13.06
N VAL A 119 14.39 0.50 12.70
CA VAL A 119 14.78 0.12 11.33
C VAL A 119 14.12 -1.21 10.92
N ALA A 120 14.10 -2.21 11.80
CA ALA A 120 13.44 -3.49 11.54
C ALA A 120 11.93 -3.32 11.33
N ALA A 121 11.25 -2.56 12.19
CA ALA A 121 9.82 -2.27 12.03
C ALA A 121 9.53 -1.54 10.71
N ARG A 122 10.37 -0.62 10.29
CA ARG A 122 10.31 0.06 9.00
C ARG A 122 10.45 -0.89 7.81
N PHE A 123 11.32 -1.89 7.91
CA PHE A 123 11.43 -2.93 6.89
C PHE A 123 10.11 -3.70 6.72
N PHE A 124 9.45 -4.07 7.82
CA PHE A 124 8.14 -4.75 7.76
C PHE A 124 7.02 -3.84 7.24
N ILE A 125 7.05 -2.54 7.48
CA ILE A 125 6.12 -1.58 6.88
C ILE A 125 6.23 -1.65 5.36
N GLY A 126 7.44 -1.58 4.79
CA GLY A 126 7.64 -1.69 3.35
C GLY A 126 7.16 -3.03 2.75
N THR A 127 7.26 -4.12 3.52
CA THR A 127 6.71 -5.42 3.12
C THR A 127 5.17 -5.37 3.00
N GLY A 128 4.49 -4.73 3.95
CA GLY A 128 3.04 -4.52 3.92
C GLY A 128 2.60 -3.63 2.75
N GLU A 129 3.32 -2.55 2.50
CA GLU A 129 3.07 -1.63 1.38
C GLU A 129 3.28 -2.29 0.00
N ALA A 130 4.23 -3.22 -0.13
CA ALA A 130 4.53 -3.92 -1.38
C ALA A 130 3.33 -4.71 -1.94
N GLY A 131 2.48 -5.26 -1.08
CA GLY A 131 1.27 -5.99 -1.49
C GLY A 131 0.07 -5.09 -1.73
N TYR A 132 0.01 -3.94 -1.05
CA TYR A 132 -1.12 -3.01 -1.14
C TYR A 132 -1.16 -2.24 -2.48
N ASN A 133 -0.04 -1.72 -2.94
CA ASN A 133 0.03 -0.89 -4.16
C ASN A 133 -0.46 -1.63 -5.43
N PRO A 134 0.05 -2.83 -5.78
CA PRO A 134 -0.43 -3.54 -6.96
C PRO A 134 -1.87 -4.05 -6.79
N ALA A 135 -2.29 -4.45 -5.59
CA ALA A 135 -3.65 -4.89 -5.32
C ALA A 135 -4.67 -3.76 -5.46
N GLY A 136 -4.33 -2.55 -5.02
CA GLY A 136 -5.16 -1.35 -5.17
C GLY A 136 -5.34 -0.95 -6.64
N GLN A 137 -4.26 -0.94 -7.41
CA GLN A 137 -4.29 -0.60 -8.84
C GLN A 137 -5.10 -1.61 -9.67
N THR A 138 -4.94 -2.90 -9.40
CA THR A 138 -5.72 -3.94 -10.11
C THR A 138 -7.20 -3.93 -9.74
N LEU A 139 -7.57 -3.52 -8.54
CA LEU A 139 -8.97 -3.32 -8.17
C LEU A 139 -9.58 -2.11 -8.89
N LEU A 140 -8.83 -1.02 -9.04
CA LEU A 140 -9.27 0.17 -9.77
C LEU A 140 -9.38 -0.08 -11.27
N SER A 141 -8.47 -0.86 -11.87
CA SER A 141 -8.51 -1.19 -13.30
C SER A 141 -9.56 -2.24 -13.67
N ALA A 142 -10.04 -3.03 -12.69
CA ALA A 142 -11.09 -4.03 -12.86
C ALA A 142 -12.49 -3.48 -12.52
N SER A 143 -12.56 -2.21 -12.12
CA SER A 143 -13.78 -1.47 -11.84
C SER A 143 -14.04 -0.39 -12.89
#